data_612762bafa4fc6f897bb0594f9d03629
#
_entry.id   612762bafa4fc6f897bb0594f9d03629
#
_cell.length_a   1.000
_cell.length_b   1.000
_cell.length_c   1.000
_cell.angle_alpha   90.00
_cell.angle_beta   90.00
_cell.angle_gamma   90.00
#
_symmetry.space_group_name_H-M   'P 1'
#
loop_
_entity.id
_entity.type
_entity.pdbx_description
1 polymer ?
#
loop_
_entity_poly.entity_id
_entity_poly.type
_entity_poly.pdbx_seq_one_letter_code
_entity_poly.pdbx_strand_id
1 'polypeptide(L)'
;EIKPCIRCHNGCFNMAKFAGTPNIQHLGDSLHLARCALNPTTMQHNRYKIVPTKKPKKVAIIGGGIGGMECALVLTQRGHKPVIFEKTNELGGLFLTASAMTFKENDKDLITWYKREIEKAGIEVRFNTEVNDLNTLRGFDEIIVATGSVPRTMPQIKGFEKALTFTQVLKEKHELGDKVLFIGGGQSSCEAAYDLLLNYGKHPIIVEYANDLVAAQATCLANTSYLRDAMEYHKVPVYLHSTVTEITDKGCTVKNVQTGETFFVECDNVVNGIGFVPTPVGGRTASRKVKGKET
;
A
#
# COMPACT_ATOMS: atom_id res chain seq x y z
N GLU A 1 13.95 20.13 -6.00
CA GLU A 1 12.82 20.23 -5.07
C GLU A 1 12.90 19.20 -3.95
N ILE A 2 12.28 19.48 -2.80
CA ILE A 2 12.28 18.59 -1.65
C ILE A 2 11.23 17.50 -1.86
N LYS A 3 11.59 16.23 -1.64
CA LYS A 3 10.63 15.11 -1.61
C LYS A 3 9.60 15.33 -0.49
N PRO A 4 8.30 15.39 -0.79
CA PRO A 4 7.29 15.72 0.22
C PRO A 4 7.15 14.61 1.27
N CYS A 5 6.87 14.99 2.52
CA CYS A 5 6.53 14.06 3.59
C CYS A 5 5.07 13.62 3.46
N ILE A 6 4.78 12.32 3.49
CA ILE A 6 3.41 11.76 3.44
C ILE A 6 2.74 11.64 4.80
N ARG A 7 3.32 12.18 5.85
CA ARG A 7 2.78 12.19 7.22
C ARG A 7 2.39 10.79 7.76
N CYS A 8 3.09 9.72 7.30
CA CYS A 8 2.79 8.36 7.71
C CYS A 8 3.15 8.05 9.17
N HIS A 9 4.07 8.81 9.77
CA HIS A 9 4.58 8.65 11.14
C HIS A 9 5.22 7.29 11.45
N ASN A 10 5.25 6.34 10.53
CA ASN A 10 5.68 4.96 10.79
C ASN A 10 7.15 4.82 11.16
N GLY A 11 8.04 5.52 10.46
CA GLY A 11 9.48 5.40 10.69
C GLY A 11 10.04 6.44 11.67
N CYS A 12 9.47 7.63 11.70
CA CYS A 12 9.93 8.71 12.58
C CYS A 12 9.27 8.62 13.98
N PHE A 13 7.98 8.92 14.06
CA PHE A 13 7.27 9.00 15.35
C PHE A 13 7.07 7.62 16.00
N ASN A 14 6.66 6.62 15.23
CA ASN A 14 6.39 5.28 15.78
C ASN A 14 7.65 4.59 16.30
N MET A 15 8.79 4.76 15.65
CA MET A 15 10.08 4.20 16.12
C MET A 15 10.64 4.94 17.33
N ALA A 16 10.29 6.21 17.51
CA ALA A 16 10.68 7.02 18.65
C ALA A 16 9.69 6.92 19.82
N LYS A 17 8.68 6.05 19.73
CA LYS A 17 7.65 5.94 20.77
C LYS A 17 8.22 5.51 22.11
N PHE A 18 7.70 6.12 23.15
CA PHE A 18 8.01 5.82 24.53
C PHE A 18 7.12 4.66 25.03
N ALA A 19 7.62 3.45 25.02
CA ALA A 19 6.91 2.29 25.58
C ALA A 19 7.04 2.24 27.11
N GLY A 20 6.78 3.36 27.79
CA GLY A 20 6.89 3.46 29.26
C GLY A 20 8.33 3.46 29.79
N THR A 21 9.33 3.45 28.94
CA THR A 21 10.74 3.54 29.29
C THR A 21 11.33 4.90 28.93
N PRO A 22 12.30 5.44 29.66
CA PRO A 22 13.02 6.63 29.25
C PRO A 22 13.59 6.47 27.85
N ASN A 23 13.55 7.53 27.05
CA ASN A 23 14.16 7.54 25.72
C ASN A 23 15.68 7.56 25.83
N ILE A 24 16.26 6.44 26.22
CA ILE A 24 17.71 6.25 26.25
C ILE A 24 18.11 5.69 24.90
N GLN A 25 18.38 6.59 23.96
CA GLN A 25 18.95 6.20 22.67
C GLN A 25 20.47 6.12 22.81
N HIS A 26 21.00 4.92 22.79
CA HIS A 26 22.43 4.74 22.58
C HIS A 26 22.77 4.97 21.11
N LEU A 27 23.80 5.76 20.81
CA LEU A 27 24.26 6.01 19.45
C LEU A 27 24.62 4.73 18.67
N GLY A 28 24.92 3.64 19.38
CA GLY A 28 25.16 2.32 18.81
C GLY A 28 23.90 1.50 18.54
N ASP A 29 22.75 1.88 19.08
CA ASP A 29 21.50 1.14 18.92
C ASP A 29 20.71 1.62 17.70
N SER A 30 21.11 1.11 16.55
CA SER A 30 20.47 1.47 15.27
C SER A 30 19.02 0.97 15.13
N LEU A 31 18.56 0.09 16.01
CA LEU A 31 17.19 -0.46 15.97
C LEU A 31 16.15 0.51 16.51
N HIS A 32 16.54 1.41 17.41
CA HIS A 32 15.64 2.37 18.07
C HIS A 32 15.75 3.80 17.52
N LEU A 33 16.60 4.02 16.52
CA LEU A 33 16.74 5.32 15.88
C LEU A 33 15.54 5.59 14.96
N ALA A 34 15.13 6.85 14.88
CA ALA A 34 14.11 7.29 13.94
C ALA A 34 14.48 6.92 12.50
N ARG A 35 13.47 6.56 11.72
CA ARG A 35 13.57 6.25 10.29
C ARG A 35 12.58 7.09 9.52
N CYS A 36 12.73 7.15 8.22
CA CYS A 36 11.72 7.73 7.36
C CYS A 36 11.35 6.74 6.25
N ALA A 37 10.07 6.56 6.00
CA ALA A 37 9.59 5.70 4.92
C ALA A 37 10.08 6.15 3.53
N LEU A 38 10.36 7.46 3.38
CA LEU A 38 10.75 8.08 2.11
C LEU A 38 12.25 8.40 2.03
N ASN A 39 12.95 8.43 3.17
CA ASN A 39 14.37 8.76 3.20
C ASN A 39 15.14 7.72 4.03
N PRO A 40 15.70 6.70 3.40
CA PRO A 40 16.44 5.65 4.09
C PRO A 40 17.73 6.15 4.78
N THR A 41 18.23 7.34 4.40
CA THR A 41 19.43 7.91 5.04
C THR A 41 19.16 8.55 6.41
N THR A 42 17.88 8.70 6.80
CA THR A 42 17.50 9.27 8.10
C THR A 42 18.18 8.49 9.22
N MET A 43 19.02 9.18 10.01
CA MET A 43 19.85 8.62 11.08
C MET A 43 20.78 7.46 10.64
N GLN A 44 20.95 7.23 9.34
CA GLN A 44 21.75 6.14 8.77
C GLN A 44 22.54 6.57 7.52
N HIS A 45 23.03 7.79 7.48
CA HIS A 45 23.69 8.35 6.30
C HIS A 45 24.82 7.45 5.77
N ASN A 46 25.72 7.01 6.63
CA ASN A 46 26.88 6.19 6.22
C ASN A 46 26.47 4.84 5.63
N ARG A 47 25.40 4.22 6.15
CA ARG A 47 24.91 2.91 5.71
C ARG A 47 24.22 2.98 4.35
N TYR A 48 23.47 4.04 4.09
CA TYR A 48 22.67 4.20 2.87
C TYR A 48 23.17 5.29 1.94
N LYS A 49 24.42 5.73 2.14
CA LYS A 49 25.08 6.66 1.22
C LYS A 49 25.10 6.10 -0.19
N ILE A 50 24.57 6.84 -1.13
CA ILE A 50 24.62 6.50 -2.55
C ILE A 50 26.04 6.73 -3.07
N VAL A 51 26.67 5.67 -3.58
CA VAL A 51 28.03 5.70 -4.13
C VAL A 51 27.97 5.33 -5.60
N PRO A 52 28.58 6.13 -6.49
CA PRO A 52 28.66 5.80 -7.91
C PRO A 52 29.33 4.45 -8.17
N THR A 53 28.85 3.73 -9.15
CA THR A 53 29.42 2.43 -9.56
C THR A 53 30.60 2.61 -10.51
N LYS A 54 31.58 1.73 -10.42
CA LYS A 54 32.68 1.63 -11.42
C LYS A 54 32.27 0.78 -12.64
N LYS A 55 31.16 0.05 -12.57
CA LYS A 55 30.66 -0.85 -13.63
C LYS A 55 29.18 -0.54 -13.90
N PRO A 56 28.88 0.47 -14.75
CA PRO A 56 27.52 0.77 -15.18
C PRO A 56 26.85 -0.47 -15.79
N LYS A 57 25.56 -0.63 -15.49
CA LYS A 57 24.72 -1.73 -16.00
C LYS A 57 23.46 -1.16 -16.63
N LYS A 58 22.93 -1.85 -17.64
CA LYS A 58 21.60 -1.65 -18.17
C LYS A 58 20.63 -2.50 -17.34
N VAL A 59 19.69 -1.86 -16.65
CA VAL A 59 18.80 -2.51 -15.68
C VAL A 59 17.35 -2.39 -16.11
N ALA A 60 16.66 -3.51 -16.28
CA ALA A 60 15.21 -3.52 -16.48
C ALA A 60 14.50 -3.50 -15.13
N ILE A 61 13.51 -2.60 -14.98
CA ILE A 61 12.64 -2.52 -13.80
C ILE A 61 11.22 -2.82 -14.26
N ILE A 62 10.62 -3.89 -13.76
CA ILE A 62 9.26 -4.30 -14.11
C ILE A 62 8.30 -3.71 -13.08
N GLY A 63 7.54 -2.70 -13.48
CA GLY A 63 6.57 -1.96 -12.67
C GLY A 63 7.01 -0.53 -12.34
N GLY A 64 6.17 0.42 -12.72
CA GLY A 64 6.35 1.87 -12.52
C GLY A 64 5.66 2.41 -11.27
N GLY A 65 5.43 1.58 -10.26
CA GLY A 65 4.97 2.00 -8.94
C GLY A 65 6.06 2.74 -8.14
N ILE A 66 5.75 3.13 -6.91
CA ILE A 66 6.69 3.87 -6.03
C ILE A 66 8.04 3.12 -5.89
N GLY A 67 7.99 1.80 -5.69
CA GLY A 67 9.21 1.00 -5.56
C GLY A 67 10.08 1.00 -6.83
N GLY A 68 9.45 0.90 -8.01
CA GLY A 68 10.15 0.94 -9.29
C GLY A 68 10.74 2.32 -9.58
N MET A 69 9.99 3.39 -9.33
CA MET A 69 10.46 4.77 -9.53
C MET A 69 11.64 5.11 -8.59
N GLU A 70 11.53 4.80 -7.29
CA GLU A 70 12.64 5.02 -6.35
C GLU A 70 13.88 4.22 -6.76
N CYS A 71 13.70 2.96 -7.14
CA CYS A 71 14.78 2.10 -7.61
C CYS A 71 15.48 2.72 -8.84
N ALA A 72 14.72 3.20 -9.81
CA ALA A 72 15.25 3.82 -11.02
C ALA A 72 16.07 5.09 -10.70
N LEU A 73 15.57 5.95 -9.82
CA LEU A 73 16.28 7.16 -9.39
C LEU A 73 17.61 6.81 -8.69
N VAL A 74 17.59 5.86 -7.75
CA VAL A 74 18.81 5.42 -7.04
C VAL A 74 19.82 4.78 -8.01
N LEU A 75 19.36 3.96 -8.95
CA LEU A 75 20.23 3.37 -9.97
C LEU A 75 20.88 4.43 -10.85
N THR A 76 20.12 5.44 -11.28
CA THR A 76 20.64 6.56 -12.06
C THR A 76 21.70 7.35 -11.28
N GLN A 77 21.44 7.67 -10.01
CA GLN A 77 22.41 8.35 -9.14
C GLN A 77 23.68 7.51 -8.94
N ARG A 78 23.58 6.20 -8.99
CA ARG A 78 24.74 5.29 -8.97
C ARG A 78 25.45 5.14 -10.31
N GLY A 79 24.94 5.74 -11.40
CA GLY A 79 25.52 5.68 -12.73
C GLY A 79 25.11 4.45 -13.56
N HIS A 80 24.06 3.72 -13.15
CA HIS A 80 23.44 2.68 -13.97
C HIS A 80 22.46 3.30 -14.98
N LYS A 81 22.01 2.48 -15.96
CA LYS A 81 21.04 2.86 -16.99
C LYS A 81 19.73 2.07 -16.79
N PRO A 82 18.83 2.52 -15.91
CA PRO A 82 17.55 1.86 -15.71
C PRO A 82 16.57 2.15 -16.86
N VAL A 83 15.71 1.17 -17.14
CA VAL A 83 14.52 1.30 -18.00
C VAL A 83 13.33 0.74 -17.22
N ILE A 84 12.26 1.52 -17.08
CA ILE A 84 11.03 1.08 -16.43
C ILE A 84 10.08 0.51 -17.48
N PHE A 85 9.53 -0.67 -17.21
CA PHE A 85 8.45 -1.30 -17.97
C PHE A 85 7.17 -1.20 -17.16
N GLU A 86 6.20 -0.40 -17.64
CA GLU A 86 4.93 -0.18 -16.94
C GLU A 86 3.77 -0.67 -17.83
N LYS A 87 2.93 -1.54 -17.27
CA LYS A 87 1.81 -2.14 -18.01
C LYS A 87 0.68 -1.16 -18.33
N THR A 88 0.57 -0.08 -17.57
CA THR A 88 -0.43 0.98 -17.77
C THR A 88 0.17 2.16 -18.54
N ASN A 89 -0.64 3.18 -18.76
CA ASN A 89 -0.22 4.43 -19.41
C ASN A 89 0.29 5.50 -18.43
N GLU A 90 0.44 5.15 -17.12
CA GLU A 90 0.88 6.11 -16.10
C GLU A 90 1.75 5.48 -15.00
N LEU A 91 2.64 6.29 -14.43
CA LEU A 91 3.45 5.92 -13.26
C LEU A 91 2.67 6.14 -11.95
N GLY A 92 2.99 5.34 -10.93
CA GLY A 92 2.45 5.45 -9.57
C GLY A 92 1.89 4.14 -9.02
N GLY A 93 1.44 3.24 -9.91
CA GLY A 93 0.94 1.91 -9.52
C GLY A 93 -0.21 1.99 -8.51
N LEU A 94 -0.26 1.08 -7.55
CA LEU A 94 -1.32 1.02 -6.54
C LEU A 94 -1.33 2.25 -5.60
N PHE A 95 -0.24 3.00 -5.53
CA PHE A 95 -0.18 4.22 -4.72
C PHE A 95 -1.10 5.32 -5.26
N LEU A 96 -1.44 5.30 -6.56
CA LEU A 96 -2.48 6.17 -7.15
C LEU A 96 -3.83 5.95 -6.47
N THR A 97 -4.18 4.70 -6.20
CA THR A 97 -5.40 4.35 -5.45
C THR A 97 -5.31 4.82 -4.00
N ALA A 98 -4.20 4.55 -3.32
CA ALA A 98 -4.00 4.95 -1.93
C ALA A 98 -4.04 6.47 -1.73
N SER A 99 -3.56 7.25 -2.71
CA SER A 99 -3.57 8.71 -2.68
C SER A 99 -4.90 9.35 -3.10
N ALA A 100 -5.87 8.58 -3.58
CA ALA A 100 -7.09 9.13 -4.17
C ALA A 100 -8.07 9.73 -3.16
N MET A 101 -7.97 9.35 -1.88
CA MET A 101 -8.80 9.91 -0.81
C MET A 101 -8.58 11.42 -0.67
N THR A 102 -9.60 12.12 -0.17
CA THR A 102 -9.61 13.61 -0.15
C THR A 102 -8.51 14.20 0.72
N PHE A 103 -8.17 13.57 1.83
CA PHE A 103 -7.17 14.03 2.80
C PHE A 103 -5.73 13.53 2.53
N LYS A 104 -5.47 12.98 1.33
CA LYS A 104 -4.16 12.41 0.93
C LYS A 104 -3.39 13.33 -0.03
N GLU A 105 -3.45 14.65 0.17
CA GLU A 105 -2.76 15.62 -0.70
C GLU A 105 -1.26 15.36 -0.77
N ASN A 106 -0.62 15.09 0.38
CA ASN A 106 0.80 14.81 0.43
C ASN A 106 1.21 13.53 -0.33
N ASP A 107 0.30 12.54 -0.40
CA ASP A 107 0.53 11.34 -1.19
C ASP A 107 0.45 11.63 -2.71
N LYS A 108 -0.49 12.50 -3.12
CA LYS A 108 -0.59 13.01 -4.50
C LYS A 108 0.64 13.82 -4.89
N ASP A 109 1.11 14.68 -3.98
CA ASP A 109 2.32 15.46 -4.18
C ASP A 109 3.55 14.57 -4.33
N LEU A 110 3.64 13.48 -3.56
CA LEU A 110 4.72 12.51 -3.69
C LEU A 110 4.74 11.84 -5.08
N ILE A 111 3.58 11.44 -5.61
CA ILE A 111 3.49 10.87 -6.96
C ILE A 111 3.96 11.89 -7.99
N THR A 112 3.50 13.13 -7.87
CA THR A 112 3.88 14.23 -8.77
C THR A 112 5.39 14.48 -8.71
N TRP A 113 5.97 14.46 -7.51
CA TRP A 113 7.41 14.57 -7.31
C TRP A 113 8.17 13.43 -8.02
N TYR A 114 7.74 12.18 -7.85
CA TYR A 114 8.39 11.05 -8.51
C TYR A 114 8.32 11.14 -10.03
N LYS A 115 7.15 11.44 -10.60
CA LYS A 115 6.97 11.58 -12.05
C LYS A 115 7.94 12.62 -12.62
N ARG A 116 8.04 13.77 -11.96
CA ARG A 116 8.96 14.86 -12.34
C ARG A 116 10.43 14.46 -12.21
N GLU A 117 10.82 13.79 -11.14
CA GLU A 117 12.21 13.36 -10.96
C GLU A 117 12.63 12.27 -11.95
N ILE A 118 11.72 11.37 -12.33
CA ILE A 118 11.96 10.39 -13.42
C ILE A 118 12.21 11.11 -14.75
N GLU A 119 11.38 12.09 -15.08
CA GLU A 119 11.52 12.90 -16.29
C GLU A 119 12.83 13.69 -16.30
N LYS A 120 13.13 14.43 -15.22
CA LYS A 120 14.38 15.20 -15.07
C LYS A 120 15.64 14.33 -15.19
N ALA A 121 15.58 13.11 -14.67
CA ALA A 121 16.68 12.18 -14.74
C ALA A 121 16.85 11.53 -16.13
N GLY A 122 15.93 11.81 -17.08
CA GLY A 122 15.95 11.23 -18.42
C GLY A 122 15.77 9.70 -18.42
N ILE A 123 15.06 9.15 -17.43
CA ILE A 123 14.85 7.70 -17.31
C ILE A 123 13.83 7.24 -18.34
N GLU A 124 14.21 6.26 -19.17
CA GLU A 124 13.32 5.66 -20.16
C GLU A 124 12.18 4.91 -19.46
N VAL A 125 10.93 5.23 -19.84
CA VAL A 125 9.73 4.52 -19.37
C VAL A 125 9.00 3.96 -20.58
N ARG A 126 8.77 2.66 -20.59
CA ARG A 126 7.96 1.95 -21.59
C ARG A 126 6.60 1.69 -21.03
N PHE A 127 5.68 2.59 -21.33
CA PHE A 127 4.27 2.47 -20.97
C PHE A 127 3.56 1.39 -21.80
N ASN A 128 2.39 0.95 -21.35
CA ASN A 128 1.56 -0.07 -21.98
C ASN A 128 2.36 -1.34 -22.33
N THR A 129 3.36 -1.66 -21.49
CA THR A 129 4.29 -2.76 -21.71
C THR A 129 4.28 -3.70 -20.53
N GLU A 130 3.45 -4.73 -20.60
CA GLU A 130 3.38 -5.78 -19.59
C GLU A 130 4.48 -6.84 -19.86
N VAL A 131 5.27 -7.13 -18.84
CA VAL A 131 6.32 -8.15 -18.91
C VAL A 131 5.87 -9.40 -18.16
N ASN A 132 5.46 -10.42 -18.89
CA ASN A 132 5.03 -11.70 -18.33
C ASN A 132 6.14 -12.78 -18.44
N ASP A 133 7.09 -12.62 -19.37
CA ASP A 133 8.23 -13.50 -19.55
C ASP A 133 9.55 -12.72 -19.43
N LEU A 134 10.40 -13.12 -18.47
CA LEU A 134 11.71 -12.51 -18.24
C LEU A 134 12.69 -12.73 -19.42
N ASN A 135 12.45 -13.72 -20.27
CA ASN A 135 13.26 -13.95 -21.46
C ASN A 135 13.20 -12.79 -22.47
N THR A 136 12.14 -12.00 -22.45
CA THR A 136 12.01 -10.81 -23.31
C THR A 136 13.01 -9.72 -22.95
N LEU A 137 13.63 -9.80 -21.77
CA LEU A 137 14.56 -8.82 -21.22
C LEU A 137 16.03 -9.27 -21.29
N ARG A 138 16.38 -10.23 -22.14
CA ARG A 138 17.77 -10.76 -22.26
C ARG A 138 18.83 -9.72 -22.62
N GLY A 139 18.43 -8.56 -23.17
CA GLY A 139 19.34 -7.46 -23.48
C GLY A 139 19.70 -6.56 -22.30
N PHE A 140 19.27 -6.89 -21.08
CA PHE A 140 19.58 -6.19 -19.85
C PHE A 140 20.56 -7.02 -18.99
N ASP A 141 21.47 -6.31 -18.29
CA ASP A 141 22.43 -6.95 -17.39
C ASP A 141 21.79 -7.46 -16.11
N GLU A 142 20.74 -6.75 -15.64
CA GLU A 142 19.99 -7.12 -14.43
C GLU A 142 18.49 -6.82 -14.63
N ILE A 143 17.65 -7.58 -13.92
CA ILE A 143 16.20 -7.40 -13.91
C ILE A 143 15.75 -7.22 -12.47
N ILE A 144 14.97 -6.18 -12.22
CA ILE A 144 14.35 -5.90 -10.92
C ILE A 144 12.84 -6.04 -11.06
N VAL A 145 12.25 -6.90 -10.24
CA VAL A 145 10.80 -7.11 -10.19
C VAL A 145 10.21 -6.17 -9.14
N ALA A 146 9.42 -5.20 -9.58
CA ALA A 146 8.73 -4.20 -8.76
C ALA A 146 7.22 -4.15 -9.08
N THR A 147 6.63 -5.30 -9.41
CA THR A 147 5.26 -5.48 -9.91
C THR A 147 4.17 -5.23 -8.88
N GLY A 148 4.54 -4.98 -7.62
CA GLY A 148 3.61 -4.65 -6.55
C GLY A 148 2.71 -5.82 -6.16
N SER A 149 1.41 -5.53 -5.98
CA SER A 149 0.42 -6.47 -5.47
C SER A 149 -0.96 -6.22 -6.08
N VAL A 150 -1.82 -7.21 -5.94
CA VAL A 150 -3.24 -7.15 -6.32
C VAL A 150 -4.13 -7.45 -5.12
N PRO A 151 -5.40 -7.03 -5.10
CA PRO A 151 -6.32 -7.37 -4.04
C PRO A 151 -6.40 -8.89 -3.83
N ARG A 152 -6.40 -9.31 -2.57
CA ARG A 152 -6.62 -10.71 -2.20
C ARG A 152 -8.05 -11.10 -2.58
N THR A 153 -8.24 -12.31 -3.06
CA THR A 153 -9.56 -12.90 -3.31
C THR A 153 -9.92 -13.92 -2.23
N MET A 154 -11.22 -14.07 -1.98
CA MET A 154 -11.78 -15.02 -1.00
C MET A 154 -12.87 -15.87 -1.67
N PRO A 155 -12.49 -16.84 -2.52
CA PRO A 155 -13.46 -17.63 -3.29
C PRO A 155 -14.40 -18.48 -2.43
N GLN A 156 -14.08 -18.67 -1.16
CA GLN A 156 -14.95 -19.35 -0.18
C GLN A 156 -16.14 -18.48 0.27
N ILE A 157 -16.12 -17.17 0.02
CA ILE A 157 -17.26 -16.28 0.25
C ILE A 157 -18.14 -16.34 -1.01
N LYS A 158 -19.34 -16.86 -0.86
CA LYS A 158 -20.29 -16.94 -1.98
C LYS A 158 -20.66 -15.54 -2.47
N GLY A 159 -20.56 -15.29 -3.78
CA GLY A 159 -20.82 -13.98 -4.38
C GLY A 159 -19.68 -12.97 -4.20
N PHE A 160 -18.45 -13.42 -3.86
CA PHE A 160 -17.29 -12.52 -3.66
C PHE A 160 -16.93 -11.69 -4.89
N GLU A 161 -17.25 -12.15 -6.07
CA GLU A 161 -17.06 -11.42 -7.34
C GLU A 161 -17.82 -10.09 -7.41
N LYS A 162 -18.85 -9.91 -6.55
CA LYS A 162 -19.60 -8.66 -6.42
C LYS A 162 -18.87 -7.60 -5.58
N ALA A 163 -17.83 -7.99 -4.83
CA ALA A 163 -17.08 -7.07 -3.99
C ALA A 163 -16.17 -6.18 -4.84
N LEU A 164 -16.31 -4.88 -4.66
CA LEU A 164 -15.50 -3.85 -5.31
C LEU A 164 -14.11 -3.80 -4.70
N THR A 165 -13.11 -3.52 -5.52
CA THR A 165 -11.75 -3.22 -5.06
C THR A 165 -11.62 -1.75 -4.66
N PHE A 166 -10.62 -1.42 -3.84
CA PHE A 166 -10.29 -0.01 -3.57
C PHE A 166 -9.99 0.79 -4.83
N THR A 167 -9.40 0.17 -5.84
CA THR A 167 -9.12 0.86 -7.12
C THR A 167 -10.40 1.30 -7.79
N GLN A 168 -11.40 0.43 -7.86
CA GLN A 168 -12.71 0.77 -8.42
C GLN A 168 -13.39 1.89 -7.63
N VAL A 169 -13.37 1.80 -6.31
CA VAL A 169 -14.04 2.79 -5.44
C VAL A 169 -13.32 4.13 -5.41
N LEU A 170 -12.01 4.14 -5.19
CA LEU A 170 -11.26 5.37 -4.90
C LEU A 170 -10.70 6.03 -6.17
N LYS A 171 -10.11 5.25 -7.09
CA LYS A 171 -9.46 5.79 -8.29
C LYS A 171 -10.43 5.88 -9.45
N GLU A 172 -11.17 4.82 -9.74
CA GLU A 172 -12.08 4.75 -10.87
C GLU A 172 -13.44 5.40 -10.60
N LYS A 173 -13.68 5.82 -9.33
CA LYS A 173 -14.90 6.53 -8.92
C LYS A 173 -16.19 5.76 -9.25
N HIS A 174 -16.16 4.44 -9.02
CA HIS A 174 -17.38 3.63 -9.16
C HIS A 174 -18.52 4.25 -8.37
N GLU A 175 -19.70 4.35 -8.98
CA GLU A 175 -20.87 4.89 -8.31
C GLU A 175 -21.30 3.98 -7.16
N LEU A 176 -21.42 4.55 -5.97
CA LEU A 176 -21.79 3.83 -4.76
C LEU A 176 -23.19 4.21 -4.31
N GLY A 177 -23.96 3.23 -3.87
CA GLY A 177 -25.18 3.44 -3.11
C GLY A 177 -24.90 4.08 -1.75
N ASP A 178 -25.90 4.13 -0.91
CA ASP A 178 -25.82 4.83 0.38
C ASP A 178 -25.04 4.03 1.42
N LYS A 179 -25.34 2.73 1.58
CA LYS A 179 -24.73 1.84 2.55
C LYS A 179 -23.58 1.06 1.93
N VAL A 180 -22.36 1.28 2.40
CA VAL A 180 -21.14 0.65 1.87
C VAL A 180 -20.48 -0.23 2.93
N LEU A 181 -20.48 -1.54 2.72
CA LEU A 181 -19.89 -2.49 3.66
C LEU A 181 -18.44 -2.82 3.26
N PHE A 182 -17.52 -2.67 4.22
CA PHE A 182 -16.12 -3.05 4.08
C PHE A 182 -15.86 -4.42 4.71
N ILE A 183 -15.32 -5.36 3.96
CA ILE A 183 -14.81 -6.63 4.48
C ILE A 183 -13.37 -6.41 4.94
N GLY A 184 -13.15 -6.44 6.25
CA GLY A 184 -11.89 -6.14 6.91
C GLY A 184 -11.81 -4.69 7.40
N GLY A 185 -11.45 -4.52 8.67
CA GLY A 185 -11.30 -3.24 9.39
C GLY A 185 -9.85 -2.78 9.49
N GLY A 186 -9.02 -3.08 8.48
CA GLY A 186 -7.66 -2.58 8.41
C GLY A 186 -7.58 -1.07 8.13
N GLN A 187 -6.37 -0.51 8.17
CA GLN A 187 -6.17 0.94 8.00
C GLN A 187 -6.82 1.47 6.72
N SER A 188 -6.64 0.80 5.58
CA SER A 188 -7.21 1.25 4.30
C SER A 188 -8.73 1.29 4.31
N SER A 189 -9.38 0.32 4.96
CA SER A 189 -10.84 0.28 5.09
C SER A 189 -11.33 1.41 5.98
N CYS A 190 -10.70 1.61 7.14
CA CYS A 190 -11.09 2.68 8.06
C CYS A 190 -10.87 4.08 7.45
N GLU A 191 -9.75 4.29 6.75
CA GLU A 191 -9.49 5.54 6.02
C GLU A 191 -10.53 5.78 4.91
N ALA A 192 -10.85 4.76 4.11
CA ALA A 192 -11.85 4.88 3.04
C ALA A 192 -13.27 5.07 3.60
N ALA A 193 -13.63 4.35 4.66
CA ALA A 193 -14.90 4.53 5.36
C ALA A 193 -15.05 5.96 5.89
N TYR A 194 -13.99 6.50 6.51
CA TYR A 194 -13.94 7.87 7.01
C TYR A 194 -14.12 8.89 5.89
N ASP A 195 -13.42 8.70 4.76
CA ASP A 195 -13.55 9.59 3.59
C ASP A 195 -14.96 9.56 2.99
N LEU A 196 -15.53 8.36 2.81
CA LEU A 196 -16.88 8.19 2.29
C LEU A 196 -17.94 8.84 3.20
N LEU A 197 -17.78 8.69 4.51
CA LEU A 197 -18.69 9.28 5.50
C LEU A 197 -18.65 10.82 5.46
N LEU A 198 -17.46 11.42 5.55
CA LEU A 198 -17.33 12.86 5.70
C LEU A 198 -17.50 13.64 4.40
N ASN A 199 -17.02 13.10 3.29
CA ASN A 199 -16.89 13.85 2.05
C ASN A 199 -17.91 13.42 0.97
N TYR A 200 -18.53 12.26 1.14
CA TYR A 200 -19.48 11.72 0.16
C TYR A 200 -20.86 11.42 0.75
N GLY A 201 -21.06 11.67 2.05
CA GLY A 201 -22.34 11.46 2.74
C GLY A 201 -22.83 10.01 2.72
N LYS A 202 -21.90 9.04 2.64
CA LYS A 202 -22.23 7.60 2.64
C LYS A 202 -22.27 7.05 4.05
N HIS A 203 -22.91 5.91 4.22
CA HIS A 203 -23.04 5.19 5.49
C HIS A 203 -22.16 3.92 5.45
N PRO A 204 -20.87 4.01 5.87
CA PRO A 204 -19.98 2.86 5.90
C PRO A 204 -20.36 1.89 7.01
N ILE A 205 -20.13 0.60 6.76
CA ILE A 205 -20.28 -0.52 7.69
C ILE A 205 -18.99 -1.33 7.63
N ILE A 206 -18.45 -1.78 8.77
CA ILE A 206 -17.21 -2.55 8.80
C ILE A 206 -17.45 -3.92 9.43
N VAL A 207 -17.01 -4.97 8.73
CA VAL A 207 -16.98 -6.35 9.25
C VAL A 207 -15.52 -6.77 9.41
N GLU A 208 -15.07 -6.96 10.66
CA GLU A 208 -13.68 -7.27 10.99
C GLU A 208 -13.56 -8.61 11.71
N TYR A 209 -12.64 -9.45 11.23
CA TYR A 209 -12.38 -10.76 11.82
C TYR A 209 -11.68 -10.68 13.18
N ALA A 210 -10.81 -9.69 13.35
CA ALA A 210 -10.06 -9.47 14.58
C ALA A 210 -10.96 -8.89 15.70
N ASN A 211 -10.35 -8.77 16.89
CA ASN A 211 -11.00 -8.20 18.07
C ASN A 211 -10.94 -6.68 18.15
N ASP A 212 -10.34 -6.02 17.14
CA ASP A 212 -10.21 -4.58 17.11
C ASP A 212 -9.98 -4.10 15.67
N LEU A 213 -10.33 -2.84 15.39
CA LEU A 213 -9.98 -2.15 14.16
C LEU A 213 -8.49 -1.84 14.11
N VAL A 214 -7.93 -1.84 12.89
CA VAL A 214 -6.53 -1.51 12.64
C VAL A 214 -5.58 -2.28 13.56
N ALA A 215 -5.87 -3.56 13.78
CA ALA A 215 -5.13 -4.44 14.69
C ALA A 215 -3.72 -4.81 14.18
N ALA A 216 -3.36 -4.44 12.95
CA ALA A 216 -2.05 -4.76 12.37
C ALA A 216 -0.91 -4.16 13.19
N GLN A 217 0.09 -4.99 13.50
CA GLN A 217 1.28 -4.54 14.21
C GLN A 217 2.12 -3.60 13.32
N ALA A 218 2.96 -2.78 13.97
CA ALA A 218 3.90 -1.84 13.35
C ALA A 218 3.27 -0.63 12.62
N THR A 219 1.99 -0.38 12.77
CA THR A 219 1.37 0.89 12.37
C THR A 219 1.52 1.94 13.48
N CYS A 220 1.61 3.22 13.08
CA CYS A 220 1.72 4.31 14.05
C CYS A 220 0.45 4.44 14.90
N LEU A 221 0.60 4.43 16.22
CA LEU A 221 -0.52 4.55 17.15
C LEU A 221 -1.33 5.84 16.93
N ALA A 222 -0.68 6.96 16.59
CA ALA A 222 -1.37 8.22 16.32
C ALA A 222 -2.40 8.09 15.17
N ASN A 223 -2.08 7.31 14.12
CA ASN A 223 -3.01 7.10 13.01
C ASN A 223 -4.09 6.07 13.39
N THR A 224 -3.71 5.00 14.08
CA THR A 224 -4.64 3.90 14.40
C THR A 224 -5.64 4.26 15.49
N SER A 225 -5.22 4.99 16.55
CA SER A 225 -6.14 5.47 17.58
C SER A 225 -7.15 6.45 17.00
N TYR A 226 -6.67 7.43 16.21
CA TYR A 226 -7.57 8.38 15.56
C TYR A 226 -8.66 7.71 14.73
N LEU A 227 -8.32 6.69 13.94
CA LEU A 227 -9.30 5.99 13.11
C LEU A 227 -10.32 5.22 13.95
N ARG A 228 -9.91 4.59 15.07
CA ARG A 228 -10.84 3.94 16.01
C ARG A 228 -11.80 4.94 16.62
N ASP A 229 -11.23 6.01 17.17
CA ASP A 229 -12.02 7.08 17.81
C ASP A 229 -12.98 7.72 16.81
N ALA A 230 -12.56 7.92 15.56
CA ALA A 230 -13.41 8.46 14.51
C ALA A 230 -14.57 7.51 14.16
N MET A 231 -14.33 6.20 14.02
CA MET A 231 -15.39 5.23 13.77
C MET A 231 -16.41 5.19 14.91
N GLU A 232 -15.94 5.24 16.15
CA GLU A 232 -16.80 5.29 17.35
C GLU A 232 -17.59 6.61 17.44
N TYR A 233 -16.92 7.77 17.30
CA TYR A 233 -17.53 9.08 17.34
C TYR A 233 -18.67 9.25 16.33
N HIS A 234 -18.43 8.78 15.10
CA HIS A 234 -19.43 8.84 14.03
C HIS A 234 -20.43 7.67 14.08
N LYS A 235 -20.33 6.78 15.09
CA LYS A 235 -21.23 5.63 15.27
C LYS A 235 -21.29 4.73 14.03
N VAL A 236 -20.15 4.54 13.36
CA VAL A 236 -20.05 3.60 12.25
C VAL A 236 -20.33 2.19 12.76
N PRO A 237 -21.27 1.43 12.18
CA PRO A 237 -21.51 0.05 12.56
C PRO A 237 -20.26 -0.80 12.33
N VAL A 238 -19.72 -1.40 13.39
CA VAL A 238 -18.53 -2.26 13.36
C VAL A 238 -18.88 -3.62 13.97
N TYR A 239 -18.75 -4.68 13.17
CA TYR A 239 -18.94 -6.06 13.59
C TYR A 239 -17.56 -6.72 13.76
N LEU A 240 -17.04 -6.72 15.00
CA LEU A 240 -15.80 -7.40 15.36
C LEU A 240 -16.01 -8.91 15.50
N HIS A 241 -14.92 -9.69 15.51
CA HIS A 241 -14.95 -11.15 15.53
C HIS A 241 -15.89 -11.74 14.48
N SER A 242 -15.98 -11.11 13.32
CA SER A 242 -17.00 -11.40 12.32
C SER A 242 -16.40 -11.54 10.93
N THR A 243 -17.02 -12.39 10.12
CA THR A 243 -16.63 -12.60 8.72
C THR A 243 -17.85 -12.61 7.83
N VAL A 244 -17.72 -12.14 6.60
CA VAL A 244 -18.74 -12.28 5.57
C VAL A 244 -18.68 -13.70 5.01
N THR A 245 -19.82 -14.35 4.87
CA THR A 245 -19.94 -15.71 4.31
C THR A 245 -20.63 -15.73 2.95
N GLU A 246 -21.50 -14.76 2.68
CA GLU A 246 -22.20 -14.60 1.40
C GLU A 246 -22.43 -13.12 1.09
N ILE A 247 -22.30 -12.76 -0.18
CA ILE A 247 -22.60 -11.42 -0.74
C ILE A 247 -23.74 -11.58 -1.75
N THR A 248 -24.78 -10.78 -1.56
CA THR A 248 -25.95 -10.71 -2.45
C THR A 248 -26.14 -9.28 -2.97
N ASP A 249 -27.11 -9.06 -3.85
CA ASP A 249 -27.44 -7.72 -4.34
C ASP A 249 -28.14 -6.83 -3.28
N LYS A 250 -28.52 -7.41 -2.14
CA LYS A 250 -29.22 -6.71 -1.04
C LYS A 250 -28.37 -6.53 0.21
N GLY A 251 -27.18 -7.12 0.25
CA GLY A 251 -26.31 -7.09 1.42
C GLY A 251 -25.53 -8.37 1.63
N CYS A 252 -25.02 -8.54 2.83
CA CYS A 252 -24.13 -9.64 3.21
C CYS A 252 -24.68 -10.49 4.34
N THR A 253 -24.45 -11.79 4.28
CA THR A 253 -24.54 -12.67 5.43
C THR A 253 -23.25 -12.62 6.21
N VAL A 254 -23.33 -12.25 7.48
CA VAL A 254 -22.20 -12.10 8.42
C VAL A 254 -22.30 -13.19 9.48
N LYS A 255 -21.16 -13.79 9.80
CA LYS A 255 -21.03 -14.79 10.88
C LYS A 255 -20.08 -14.29 11.94
N ASN A 256 -20.51 -14.25 13.18
CA ASN A 256 -19.63 -14.07 14.32
C ASN A 256 -18.83 -15.36 14.55
N VAL A 257 -17.51 -15.28 14.54
CA VAL A 257 -16.64 -16.47 14.59
C VAL A 257 -16.46 -17.03 16.01
N GLN A 258 -16.80 -16.25 17.04
CA GLN A 258 -16.76 -16.70 18.44
C GLN A 258 -18.05 -17.40 18.85
N THR A 259 -19.20 -16.79 18.54
CA THR A 259 -20.52 -17.32 18.95
C THR A 259 -21.11 -18.28 17.93
N GLY A 260 -20.68 -18.20 16.67
CA GLY A 260 -21.26 -18.93 15.54
C GLY A 260 -22.56 -18.33 15.03
N GLU A 261 -23.06 -17.25 15.64
CA GLU A 261 -24.26 -16.56 15.21
C GLU A 261 -24.13 -16.01 13.80
N THR A 262 -25.19 -16.12 13.02
CA THR A 262 -25.26 -15.63 11.66
C THR A 262 -26.42 -14.66 11.52
N PHE A 263 -26.16 -13.51 10.90
CA PHE A 263 -27.15 -12.46 10.67
C PHE A 263 -26.93 -11.78 9.31
N PHE A 264 -27.94 -11.06 8.84
CA PHE A 264 -27.90 -10.35 7.58
C PHE A 264 -27.67 -8.86 7.80
N VAL A 265 -26.79 -8.28 7.01
CA VAL A 265 -26.48 -6.83 7.00
C VAL A 265 -26.85 -6.28 5.63
N GLU A 266 -27.83 -5.41 5.58
CA GLU A 266 -28.19 -4.68 4.35
C GLU A 266 -27.11 -3.72 3.93
N CYS A 267 -26.72 -3.75 2.68
CA CYS A 267 -25.82 -2.77 2.06
C CYS A 267 -26.01 -2.73 0.56
N ASP A 268 -25.68 -1.60 -0.05
CA ASP A 268 -25.78 -1.39 -1.49
C ASP A 268 -24.51 -1.86 -2.22
N ASN A 269 -23.35 -1.65 -1.58
CA ASN A 269 -22.06 -2.06 -2.11
C ASN A 269 -21.20 -2.73 -1.07
N VAL A 270 -20.34 -3.61 -1.52
CA VAL A 270 -19.35 -4.31 -0.70
C VAL A 270 -17.96 -3.98 -1.21
N VAL A 271 -17.04 -3.62 -0.32
CA VAL A 271 -15.65 -3.29 -0.63
C VAL A 271 -14.71 -4.33 -0.03
N ASN A 272 -13.84 -4.87 -0.86
CA ASN A 272 -12.81 -5.82 -0.47
C ASN A 272 -11.65 -5.12 0.26
N GLY A 273 -11.63 -5.21 1.57
CA GLY A 273 -10.60 -4.66 2.46
C GLY A 273 -9.68 -5.69 3.11
N ILE A 274 -9.64 -6.93 2.61
CA ILE A 274 -8.87 -8.05 3.22
C ILE A 274 -7.38 -8.10 2.85
N GLY A 275 -6.86 -7.02 2.29
CA GLY A 275 -5.45 -6.86 1.96
C GLY A 275 -5.09 -7.29 0.54
N PHE A 276 -3.79 -7.46 0.32
CA PHE A 276 -3.20 -7.65 -1.01
C PHE A 276 -2.27 -8.86 -1.04
N VAL A 277 -2.05 -9.41 -2.23
CA VAL A 277 -1.08 -10.47 -2.48
C VAL A 277 -0.07 -9.99 -3.52
N PRO A 278 1.23 -10.37 -3.40
CA PRO A 278 2.25 -10.00 -4.38
C PRO A 278 1.91 -10.51 -5.78
N THR A 279 2.28 -9.74 -6.79
CA THR A 279 2.15 -10.15 -8.20
C THR A 279 3.51 -10.69 -8.69
N PRO A 280 3.67 -12.01 -8.88
CA PRO A 280 4.93 -12.58 -9.35
C PRO A 280 5.10 -12.41 -10.87
N VAL A 281 6.36 -12.35 -11.33
CA VAL A 281 6.72 -12.46 -12.73
C VAL A 281 7.74 -13.60 -12.89
N GLY A 282 7.47 -14.53 -13.80
CA GLY A 282 8.34 -15.71 -14.00
C GLY A 282 8.55 -16.52 -12.71
N GLY A 283 7.52 -16.64 -11.86
CA GLY A 283 7.61 -17.32 -10.56
C GLY A 283 8.36 -16.56 -9.47
N ARG A 284 8.73 -15.28 -9.73
CA ARG A 284 9.47 -14.44 -8.79
C ARG A 284 8.58 -13.29 -8.31
N THR A 285 8.55 -13.10 -7.02
CA THR A 285 8.08 -11.85 -6.39
C THR A 285 9.26 -10.89 -6.21
N ALA A 286 9.02 -9.66 -5.76
CA ALA A 286 10.04 -8.65 -5.47
C ALA A 286 11.04 -9.06 -4.36
N SER A 287 11.26 -10.35 -4.13
CA SER A 287 12.23 -10.86 -3.19
C SER A 287 13.60 -11.05 -3.85
N ARG A 288 14.63 -10.54 -3.19
CA ARG A 288 16.04 -10.67 -3.53
C ARG A 288 16.43 -12.08 -3.95
N LYS A 289 16.90 -12.28 -5.18
CA LYS A 289 18.02 -13.18 -5.43
C LYS A 289 19.09 -12.39 -6.14
N VAL A 290 20.06 -11.94 -5.37
CA VAL A 290 21.37 -11.56 -5.90
C VAL A 290 22.07 -12.86 -6.33
N LYS A 291 22.53 -12.96 -7.59
CA LYS A 291 23.40 -14.06 -8.01
C LYS A 291 24.55 -14.18 -7.01
N GLY A 292 24.61 -15.28 -6.28
CA GLY A 292 25.81 -15.76 -5.64
C GLY A 292 26.03 -15.51 -4.16
N LYS A 293 25.03 -15.13 -3.35
CA LYS A 293 25.12 -15.31 -1.88
C LYS A 293 23.71 -15.37 -1.28
N GLU A 294 23.37 -16.50 -0.70
CA GLU A 294 22.32 -16.60 0.32
C GLU A 294 22.81 -15.84 1.54
N THR A 295 22.05 -14.84 1.97
CA THR A 295 22.15 -14.24 3.30
C THR A 295 20.74 -14.09 3.86
#